data_f3b5227571ede7aeeabe4cc7fc15f94a
#
_entry.id   f3b5227571ede7aeeabe4cc7fc15f94a
#
_cell.length_a   1.000
_cell.length_b   1.000
_cell.length_c   1.000
_cell.angle_alpha   90.00
_cell.angle_beta   90.00
_cell.angle_gamma   90.00
#
_symmetry.space_group_name_H-M   'P 1'
#
loop_
_entity.id
_entity.type
_entity.pdbx_description
1 polymer ?
#
loop_
_entity_poly.entity_id
_entity_poly.type
_entity_poly.pdbx_seq_one_letter_code
_entity_poly.pdbx_strand_id
1 'polypeptide(L)'
;MRYPFLDALRGFSLCSMTLYHLLWDIVYLSGRSLPWYDGMAGYLWQQSICWTFIAVSGMSLALEVKKKGWKRAAKSRLVLVGWGTAITFVTRQAMPQEPIYFGVIFFLGAVSLLTICFWPVMEKKPKGAALFCGTLFFFLRNAPRGFWGFERMVGPALPEMLTHFGLFSAFWGFPPRDFYSADYFPLIPWWGLFGFAAALGALWLKKGSVPDLLKKDVPFLRTLGRKSLWIYLLHQPVIMGVMWGMGMIKI
;
A
#
# COMPACT_ATOMS: atom_id res chain seq x y z
N MET A 1 19.75 -4.74 12.81
CA MET A 1 20.24 -4.96 11.43
C MET A 1 19.18 -4.43 10.47
N ARG A 2 19.58 -3.91 9.34
CA ARG A 2 18.69 -3.53 8.23
C ARG A 2 18.87 -4.61 7.17
N TYR A 3 17.79 -5.11 6.60
CA TYR A 3 17.89 -6.19 5.61
C TYR A 3 17.91 -5.58 4.21
N PRO A 4 19.04 -5.67 3.49
CA PRO A 4 19.24 -5.01 2.20
C PRO A 4 18.20 -5.44 1.16
N PHE A 5 17.81 -6.71 1.17
CA PHE A 5 16.85 -7.26 0.21
C PHE A 5 15.44 -6.68 0.36
N LEU A 6 14.99 -6.37 1.58
CA LEU A 6 13.69 -5.70 1.77
C LEU A 6 13.71 -4.27 1.20
N ASP A 7 14.81 -3.55 1.39
CA ASP A 7 14.98 -2.23 0.76
C ASP A 7 15.06 -2.38 -0.77
N ALA A 8 15.71 -3.43 -1.30
CA ALA A 8 15.77 -3.70 -2.73
C ALA A 8 14.40 -4.06 -3.33
N LEU A 9 13.61 -4.90 -2.66
CA LEU A 9 12.24 -5.22 -3.10
C LEU A 9 11.35 -3.97 -3.11
N ARG A 10 11.50 -3.10 -2.11
CA ARG A 10 10.79 -1.82 -2.09
C ARG A 10 11.20 -0.93 -3.27
N GLY A 11 12.50 -0.87 -3.58
CA GLY A 11 13.02 -0.15 -4.74
C GLY A 11 12.51 -0.71 -6.06
N PHE A 12 12.48 -2.03 -6.20
CA PHE A 12 11.89 -2.69 -7.36
C PHE A 12 10.41 -2.35 -7.55
N SER A 13 9.62 -2.42 -6.47
CA SER A 13 8.20 -2.06 -6.52
C SER A 13 8.00 -0.60 -6.91
N LEU A 14 8.87 0.31 -6.47
CA LEU A 14 8.80 1.73 -6.87
C LEU A 14 9.13 1.95 -8.33
N CYS A 15 10.16 1.30 -8.88
CA CYS A 15 10.46 1.37 -10.31
C CYS A 15 9.28 0.84 -11.13
N SER A 16 8.73 -0.30 -10.71
CA SER A 16 7.58 -0.92 -11.36
C SER A 16 6.33 -0.03 -11.28
N MET A 17 6.08 0.60 -10.13
CA MET A 17 5.00 1.56 -9.93
C MET A 17 5.16 2.79 -10.84
N THR A 18 6.35 3.38 -10.89
CA THR A 18 6.62 4.55 -11.74
C THR A 18 6.36 4.24 -13.21
N LEU A 19 6.80 3.05 -13.68
CA LEU A 19 6.53 2.60 -15.04
C LEU A 19 5.04 2.33 -15.27
N TYR A 20 4.33 1.75 -14.29
CA TYR A 20 2.89 1.53 -14.36
C TYR A 20 2.14 2.86 -14.52
N HIS A 21 2.47 3.87 -13.72
CA HIS A 21 1.84 5.20 -13.80
C HIS A 21 2.20 5.94 -15.11
N LEU A 22 3.42 5.81 -15.60
CA LEU A 22 3.78 6.36 -16.91
C LEU A 22 2.92 5.77 -18.02
N LEU A 23 2.68 4.46 -18.02
CA LEU A 23 1.81 3.81 -19.00
C LEU A 23 0.35 4.21 -18.80
N TRP A 24 -0.09 4.39 -17.55
CA TRP A 24 -1.41 4.90 -17.23
C TRP A 24 -1.64 6.28 -17.86
N ASP A 25 -0.70 7.20 -17.67
CA ASP A 25 -0.78 8.54 -18.24
C ASP A 25 -0.75 8.51 -19.79
N ILE A 26 0.05 7.63 -20.37
CA ILE A 26 0.08 7.43 -21.83
C ILE A 26 -1.27 6.92 -22.35
N VAL A 27 -1.91 6.00 -21.66
CA VAL A 27 -3.21 5.45 -22.08
C VAL A 27 -4.32 6.46 -21.86
N TYR A 28 -4.45 7.01 -20.65
CA TYR A 28 -5.63 7.77 -20.26
C TYR A 28 -5.50 9.28 -20.50
N LEU A 29 -4.31 9.85 -20.40
CA LEU A 29 -4.12 11.30 -20.63
C LEU A 29 -3.73 11.62 -22.08
N SER A 30 -2.95 10.77 -22.76
CA SER A 30 -2.62 11.00 -24.17
C SER A 30 -3.48 10.21 -25.16
N GLY A 31 -4.45 9.41 -24.67
CA GLY A 31 -5.44 8.71 -25.48
C GLY A 31 -4.90 7.56 -26.32
N ARG A 32 -3.73 7.00 -25.99
CA ARG A 32 -3.17 5.82 -26.68
C ARG A 32 -3.78 4.54 -26.15
N SER A 33 -4.11 3.60 -27.04
CA SER A 33 -4.66 2.30 -26.63
C SER A 33 -3.54 1.29 -26.39
N LEU A 34 -3.57 0.62 -25.25
CA LEU A 34 -2.73 -0.52 -24.91
C LEU A 34 -3.61 -1.65 -24.33
N PRO A 35 -4.19 -2.51 -25.22
CA PRO A 35 -5.21 -3.49 -24.78
C PRO A 35 -4.76 -4.44 -23.67
N TRP A 36 -3.48 -4.80 -23.60
CA TRP A 36 -2.96 -5.67 -22.55
C TRP A 36 -2.92 -4.95 -21.18
N TYR A 37 -2.78 -3.60 -21.19
CA TYR A 37 -2.72 -2.80 -19.98
C TYR A 37 -4.09 -2.72 -19.27
N ASP A 38 -5.16 -2.57 -20.04
CA ASP A 38 -6.54 -2.56 -19.53
C ASP A 38 -7.05 -3.98 -19.19
N GLY A 39 -6.31 -4.99 -19.58
CA GLY A 39 -6.65 -6.40 -19.40
C GLY A 39 -6.13 -7.01 -18.08
N MET A 40 -6.21 -8.34 -18.05
CA MET A 40 -5.74 -9.13 -16.90
C MET A 40 -4.25 -8.92 -16.61
N ALA A 41 -3.42 -8.73 -17.62
CA ALA A 41 -1.98 -8.55 -17.45
C ALA A 41 -1.66 -7.25 -16.69
N GLY A 42 -2.28 -6.13 -17.07
CA GLY A 42 -2.14 -4.86 -16.37
C GLY A 42 -2.66 -4.93 -14.93
N TYR A 43 -3.82 -5.59 -14.71
CA TYR A 43 -4.36 -5.81 -13.39
C TYR A 43 -3.40 -6.63 -12.50
N LEU A 44 -2.90 -7.77 -12.97
CA LEU A 44 -1.96 -8.59 -12.19
C LEU A 44 -0.66 -7.85 -11.91
N TRP A 45 -0.19 -7.05 -12.85
CA TRP A 45 0.98 -6.21 -12.64
C TRP A 45 0.75 -5.19 -11.54
N GLN A 46 -0.35 -4.45 -11.58
CA GLN A 46 -0.74 -3.51 -10.52
C GLN A 46 -0.82 -4.20 -9.16
N GLN A 47 -1.50 -5.34 -9.07
CA GLN A 47 -1.62 -6.08 -7.82
C GLN A 47 -0.26 -6.55 -7.30
N SER A 48 0.65 -7.00 -8.18
CA SER A 48 2.00 -7.42 -7.79
C SER A 48 2.80 -6.28 -7.14
N ILE A 49 2.67 -5.06 -7.67
CA ILE A 49 3.29 -3.85 -7.10
C ILE A 49 2.72 -3.58 -5.71
N CYS A 50 1.40 -3.50 -5.60
CA CYS A 50 0.70 -3.19 -4.35
C CYS A 50 1.00 -4.21 -3.25
N TRP A 51 0.87 -5.49 -3.56
CA TRP A 51 1.07 -6.56 -2.58
C TRP A 51 2.52 -6.63 -2.10
N THR A 52 3.48 -6.51 -3.02
CA THR A 52 4.90 -6.51 -2.66
C THR A 52 5.23 -5.32 -1.75
N PHE A 53 4.76 -4.12 -2.11
CA PHE A 53 5.04 -2.91 -1.35
C PHE A 53 4.44 -2.95 0.06
N ILE A 54 3.19 -3.41 0.19
CA ILE A 54 2.48 -3.57 1.46
C ILE A 54 3.14 -4.66 2.33
N ALA A 55 3.43 -5.83 1.77
CA ALA A 55 4.05 -6.93 2.50
C ALA A 55 5.46 -6.58 2.99
N VAL A 56 6.30 -5.97 2.14
CA VAL A 56 7.64 -5.49 2.53
C VAL A 56 7.55 -4.44 3.63
N SER A 57 6.53 -3.57 3.59
CA SER A 57 6.33 -2.54 4.62
C SER A 57 5.91 -3.14 5.96
N GLY A 58 5.00 -4.13 5.96
CA GLY A 58 4.59 -4.85 7.16
C GLY A 58 5.76 -5.61 7.82
N MET A 59 6.54 -6.33 7.03
CA MET A 59 7.73 -7.04 7.51
C MET A 59 8.78 -6.07 8.05
N SER A 60 9.02 -4.96 7.37
CA SER A 60 9.95 -3.92 7.82
C SER A 60 9.52 -3.29 9.15
N LEU A 61 8.21 -3.11 9.38
CA LEU A 61 7.68 -2.61 10.65
C LEU A 61 8.03 -3.54 11.81
N ALA A 62 7.83 -4.86 11.65
CA ALA A 62 8.18 -5.85 12.68
C ALA A 62 9.66 -5.74 13.11
N LEU A 63 10.55 -5.64 12.11
CA LEU A 63 11.98 -5.52 12.33
C LEU A 63 12.36 -4.17 12.97
N GLU A 64 11.66 -3.09 12.62
CA GLU A 64 11.86 -1.76 13.18
C GLU A 64 11.39 -1.66 14.62
N VAL A 65 10.21 -2.16 14.95
CA VAL A 65 9.67 -2.15 16.32
C VAL A 65 10.59 -2.92 17.27
N LYS A 66 11.08 -4.10 16.84
CA LYS A 66 12.05 -4.87 17.62
C LYS A 66 13.37 -4.12 17.87
N LYS A 67 13.84 -3.38 16.87
CA LYS A 67 15.14 -2.67 16.95
C LYS A 67 15.07 -1.35 17.70
N LYS A 68 14.05 -0.53 17.42
CA LYS A 68 13.97 0.86 17.89
C LYS A 68 12.91 1.10 18.97
N GLY A 69 12.07 0.09 19.21
CA GLY A 69 10.90 0.19 20.07
C GLY A 69 9.69 0.83 19.37
N TRP A 70 8.50 0.52 19.88
CA TRP A 70 7.22 0.92 19.30
C TRP A 70 7.00 2.45 19.26
N LYS A 71 7.48 3.20 20.28
CA LYS A 71 7.32 4.68 20.35
C LYS A 71 8.01 5.39 19.16
N ARG A 72 9.26 5.00 18.85
CA ARG A 72 9.98 5.57 17.68
C ARG A 72 9.38 5.15 16.36
N ALA A 73 8.94 3.89 16.26
CA ALA A 73 8.23 3.41 15.08
C ALA A 73 6.94 4.22 14.88
N ALA A 74 6.10 4.39 15.90
CA ALA A 74 4.86 5.16 15.84
C ALA A 74 5.10 6.62 15.40
N LYS A 75 6.09 7.30 15.98
CA LYS A 75 6.42 8.69 15.59
C LYS A 75 6.72 8.83 14.10
N SER A 76 7.50 7.90 13.53
CA SER A 76 7.79 7.93 12.08
C SER A 76 6.57 7.65 11.21
N ARG A 77 5.56 6.92 11.72
CA ARG A 77 4.32 6.61 10.98
C ARG A 77 3.32 7.77 11.02
N LEU A 78 3.31 8.55 12.12
CA LEU A 78 2.53 9.80 12.16
C LEU A 78 2.98 10.79 11.06
N VAL A 79 4.27 10.82 10.74
CA VAL A 79 4.77 11.63 9.61
C VAL A 79 4.18 11.16 8.27
N LEU A 80 4.02 9.85 8.06
CA LEU A 80 3.36 9.32 6.85
C LEU A 80 1.87 9.70 6.80
N VAL A 81 1.16 9.62 7.92
CA VAL A 81 -0.23 10.09 8.01
C VAL A 81 -0.30 11.57 7.64
N GLY A 82 0.60 12.40 8.18
CA GLY A 82 0.68 13.83 7.85
C GLY A 82 0.91 14.07 6.35
N TRP A 83 1.85 13.37 5.72
CA TRP A 83 2.07 13.46 4.26
C TRP A 83 0.86 12.99 3.46
N GLY A 84 0.23 11.89 3.85
CA GLY A 84 -0.98 11.39 3.18
C GLY A 84 -2.14 12.38 3.29
N THR A 85 -2.33 13.02 4.46
CA THR A 85 -3.33 14.08 4.64
C THR A 85 -3.01 15.31 3.79
N ALA A 86 -1.73 15.71 3.70
CA ALA A 86 -1.30 16.80 2.83
C ALA A 86 -1.59 16.51 1.35
N ILE A 87 -1.34 15.27 0.89
CA ILE A 87 -1.69 14.84 -0.48
C ILE A 87 -3.19 14.98 -0.72
N THR A 88 -4.04 14.51 0.21
CA THR A 88 -5.49 14.67 0.09
C THR A 88 -5.89 16.13 -0.04
N PHE A 89 -5.31 17.01 0.79
CA PHE A 89 -5.61 18.46 0.72
C PHE A 89 -5.19 19.05 -0.61
N VAL A 90 -3.97 18.79 -1.07
CA VAL A 90 -3.44 19.32 -2.33
C VAL A 90 -4.25 18.83 -3.54
N THR A 91 -4.56 17.51 -3.61
CA THR A 91 -5.29 16.95 -4.75
C THR A 91 -6.72 17.45 -4.80
N ARG A 92 -7.38 17.65 -3.67
CA ARG A 92 -8.72 18.27 -3.62
C ARG A 92 -8.75 19.70 -4.19
N GLN A 93 -7.69 20.47 -4.02
CA GLN A 93 -7.62 21.85 -4.51
C GLN A 93 -7.12 21.92 -5.95
N ALA A 94 -6.07 21.16 -6.28
CA ALA A 94 -5.41 21.24 -7.58
C ALA A 94 -6.10 20.36 -8.66
N MET A 95 -6.71 19.23 -8.24
CA MET A 95 -7.32 18.25 -9.14
C MET A 95 -8.65 17.75 -8.55
N PRO A 96 -9.68 18.59 -8.44
CA PRO A 96 -10.93 18.25 -7.76
C PRO A 96 -11.70 17.09 -8.41
N GLN A 97 -11.42 16.76 -9.67
CA GLN A 97 -12.00 15.61 -10.37
C GLN A 97 -11.31 14.29 -10.01
N GLU A 98 -10.06 14.35 -9.52
CA GLU A 98 -9.22 13.19 -9.19
C GLU A 98 -8.66 13.30 -7.75
N PRO A 99 -9.53 13.50 -6.74
CA PRO A 99 -9.06 13.65 -5.36
C PRO A 99 -8.49 12.33 -4.84
N ILE A 100 -7.46 12.42 -4.01
CA ILE A 100 -6.90 11.26 -3.33
C ILE A 100 -7.35 11.24 -1.87
N TYR A 101 -8.25 10.32 -1.54
CA TYR A 101 -8.65 10.00 -0.17
C TYR A 101 -8.06 8.66 0.24
N PHE A 102 -7.41 8.64 1.41
CA PHE A 102 -6.84 7.40 1.96
C PHE A 102 -5.87 6.69 1.01
N GLY A 103 -5.03 7.48 0.30
CA GLY A 103 -4.00 6.96 -0.59
C GLY A 103 -2.94 6.13 0.14
N VAL A 104 -2.08 5.44 -0.59
CA VAL A 104 -1.15 4.44 -0.03
C VAL A 104 -0.21 5.02 1.04
N ILE A 105 0.21 6.29 0.97
CA ILE A 105 1.06 6.91 2.01
C ILE A 105 0.30 7.07 3.32
N PHE A 106 -0.95 7.57 3.25
CA PHE A 106 -1.83 7.66 4.41
C PHE A 106 -2.08 6.27 5.00
N PHE A 107 -2.44 5.31 4.15
CA PHE A 107 -2.67 3.92 4.53
C PHE A 107 -1.46 3.33 5.25
N LEU A 108 -0.23 3.45 4.71
CA LEU A 108 0.98 2.91 5.34
C LEU A 108 1.24 3.50 6.73
N GLY A 109 0.93 4.77 6.92
CA GLY A 109 0.95 5.40 8.24
C GLY A 109 -0.08 4.78 9.18
N ALA A 110 -1.35 4.82 8.79
CA ALA A 110 -2.48 4.35 9.59
C ALA A 110 -2.40 2.84 9.92
N VAL A 111 -2.13 2.00 8.91
CA VAL A 111 -2.02 0.54 9.08
C VAL A 111 -0.85 0.16 9.98
N SER A 112 0.26 0.92 9.92
CA SER A 112 1.40 0.70 10.82
C SER A 112 1.06 1.03 12.25
N LEU A 113 0.36 2.14 12.50
CA LEU A 113 -0.10 2.52 13.84
C LEU A 113 -1.05 1.48 14.41
N LEU A 114 -2.03 1.03 13.63
CA LEU A 114 -2.92 -0.06 14.01
C LEU A 114 -2.14 -1.33 14.35
N THR A 115 -1.19 -1.72 13.52
CA THR A 115 -0.36 -2.91 13.75
C THR A 115 0.50 -2.77 15.00
N ILE A 116 1.03 -1.58 15.31
CA ILE A 116 1.77 -1.30 16.54
C ILE A 116 0.87 -1.49 17.78
N CYS A 117 -0.39 -1.07 17.73
CA CYS A 117 -1.34 -1.30 18.84
C CYS A 117 -1.53 -2.81 19.12
N PHE A 118 -1.55 -3.63 18.06
CA PHE A 118 -1.67 -5.10 18.19
C PHE A 118 -0.33 -5.82 18.32
N TRP A 119 0.80 -5.09 18.30
CA TRP A 119 2.14 -5.69 18.35
C TRP A 119 2.36 -6.65 19.52
N PRO A 120 1.92 -6.35 20.77
CA PRO A 120 2.12 -7.27 21.89
C PRO A 120 1.50 -8.66 21.68
N VAL A 121 0.37 -8.73 20.96
CA VAL A 121 -0.30 -9.99 20.61
C VAL A 121 0.48 -10.69 19.49
N MET A 122 0.88 -9.94 18.45
CA MET A 122 1.64 -10.45 17.31
C MET A 122 3.00 -11.02 17.72
N GLU A 123 3.71 -10.35 18.63
CA GLU A 123 4.99 -10.83 19.14
C GLU A 123 4.86 -12.11 19.97
N LYS A 124 3.82 -12.21 20.81
CA LYS A 124 3.57 -13.40 21.64
C LYS A 124 3.06 -14.59 20.83
N LYS A 125 2.13 -14.38 19.91
CA LYS A 125 1.43 -15.42 19.13
C LYS A 125 1.53 -15.17 17.61
N PRO A 126 2.73 -15.12 17.01
CA PRO A 126 2.91 -14.71 15.62
C PRO A 126 2.22 -15.63 14.60
N LYS A 127 2.15 -16.96 14.86
CA LYS A 127 1.43 -17.90 13.98
C LYS A 127 -0.07 -17.61 13.97
N GLY A 128 -0.68 -17.40 15.14
CA GLY A 128 -2.11 -17.06 15.25
C GLY A 128 -2.43 -15.71 14.62
N ALA A 129 -1.55 -14.72 14.81
CA ALA A 129 -1.69 -13.41 14.18
C ALA A 129 -1.58 -13.50 12.64
N ALA A 130 -0.64 -14.30 12.11
CA ALA A 130 -0.53 -14.54 10.67
C ALA A 130 -1.79 -15.20 10.11
N LEU A 131 -2.29 -16.25 10.78
CA LEU A 131 -3.52 -16.92 10.36
C LEU A 131 -4.71 -15.95 10.36
N PHE A 132 -4.91 -15.19 11.45
CA PHE A 132 -5.99 -14.21 11.56
C PHE A 132 -5.91 -13.14 10.45
N CYS A 133 -4.74 -12.52 10.26
CA CYS A 133 -4.56 -11.49 9.25
C CYS A 133 -4.71 -12.04 7.82
N GLY A 134 -4.19 -13.24 7.54
CA GLY A 134 -4.37 -13.90 6.24
C GLY A 134 -5.83 -14.22 5.95
N THR A 135 -6.57 -14.74 6.94
CA THR A 135 -8.01 -15.00 6.85
C THR A 135 -8.79 -13.70 6.63
N LEU A 136 -8.46 -12.64 7.38
CA LEU A 136 -9.07 -11.33 7.21
C LEU A 136 -8.89 -10.81 5.77
N PHE A 137 -7.67 -10.89 5.22
CA PHE A 137 -7.39 -10.47 3.86
C PHE A 137 -8.18 -11.29 2.84
N PHE A 138 -8.22 -12.60 3.02
CA PHE A 138 -8.93 -13.48 2.10
C PHE A 138 -10.44 -13.20 2.07
N PHE A 139 -11.08 -13.05 3.22
CA PHE A 139 -12.53 -12.87 3.25
C PHE A 139 -12.98 -11.43 2.98
N LEU A 140 -12.15 -10.42 3.26
CA LEU A 140 -12.52 -9.02 3.11
C LEU A 140 -11.83 -8.31 1.94
N ARG A 141 -11.14 -9.03 1.05
CA ARG A 141 -10.48 -8.41 -0.10
C ARG A 141 -11.46 -7.67 -1.00
N ASN A 142 -12.69 -8.17 -1.11
CA ASN A 142 -13.75 -7.57 -1.90
C ASN A 142 -14.64 -6.58 -1.11
N ALA A 143 -14.36 -6.32 0.16
CA ALA A 143 -15.16 -5.41 0.98
C ALA A 143 -15.36 -4.01 0.36
N PRO A 144 -14.35 -3.39 -0.29
CA PRO A 144 -14.54 -2.11 -0.97
C PRO A 144 -15.52 -2.16 -2.15
N ARG A 145 -15.84 -3.35 -2.64
CA ARG A 145 -16.85 -3.59 -3.69
C ARG A 145 -18.22 -3.95 -3.11
N GLY A 146 -18.33 -4.00 -1.78
CA GLY A 146 -19.59 -4.34 -1.08
C GLY A 146 -19.84 -5.84 -0.88
N PHE A 147 -18.84 -6.70 -1.03
CA PHE A 147 -18.99 -8.16 -0.97
C PHE A 147 -17.96 -8.81 -0.05
N TRP A 148 -18.32 -9.94 0.53
CA TRP A 148 -17.36 -10.88 1.07
C TRP A 148 -16.57 -11.54 -0.06
N GLY A 149 -15.35 -11.98 0.20
CA GLY A 149 -14.59 -12.82 -0.72
C GLY A 149 -13.25 -12.24 -1.15
N PHE A 150 -12.65 -12.89 -2.14
CA PHE A 150 -11.31 -12.62 -2.63
C PHE A 150 -11.30 -12.51 -4.16
N GLU A 151 -10.97 -11.33 -4.66
CA GLU A 151 -10.81 -11.07 -6.11
C GLU A 151 -12.05 -11.51 -6.91
N ARG A 152 -11.93 -12.54 -7.74
CA ARG A 152 -13.02 -13.10 -8.55
C ARG A 152 -13.99 -13.99 -7.78
N MET A 153 -13.61 -14.44 -6.58
CA MET A 153 -14.49 -15.21 -5.69
C MET A 153 -15.37 -14.24 -4.92
N VAL A 154 -16.53 -13.95 -5.47
CA VAL A 154 -17.51 -13.02 -4.89
C VAL A 154 -18.49 -13.81 -4.03
N GLY A 155 -18.48 -13.52 -2.73
CA GLY A 155 -19.44 -14.09 -1.76
C GLY A 155 -20.68 -13.22 -1.58
N PRO A 156 -21.44 -13.41 -0.49
CA PRO A 156 -22.62 -12.60 -0.17
C PRO A 156 -22.30 -11.11 -0.08
N ALA A 157 -23.31 -10.27 -0.32
CA ALA A 157 -23.20 -8.83 -0.10
C ALA A 157 -22.94 -8.51 1.38
N LEU A 158 -22.16 -7.47 1.63
CA LEU A 158 -21.97 -6.92 2.96
C LEU A 158 -23.22 -6.12 3.37
N PRO A 159 -23.52 -6.05 4.70
CA PRO A 159 -24.62 -5.22 5.20
C PRO A 159 -24.46 -3.76 4.77
N GLU A 160 -25.50 -3.18 4.15
CA GLU A 160 -25.48 -1.78 3.68
C GLU A 160 -25.18 -0.78 4.81
N MET A 161 -25.59 -1.10 6.03
CA MET A 161 -25.32 -0.29 7.22
C MET A 161 -23.82 0.08 7.37
N LEU A 162 -22.90 -0.75 6.90
CA LEU A 162 -21.45 -0.49 6.97
C LEU A 162 -21.01 0.69 6.11
N THR A 163 -21.78 1.06 5.08
CA THR A 163 -21.42 2.13 4.13
C THR A 163 -22.01 3.50 4.50
N HIS A 164 -22.86 3.58 5.52
CA HIS A 164 -23.64 4.78 5.83
C HIS A 164 -22.85 5.92 6.51
N PHE A 165 -21.63 5.68 6.97
CA PHE A 165 -20.86 6.67 7.73
C PHE A 165 -19.89 7.48 6.87
N GLY A 166 -20.13 7.59 5.56
CA GLY A 166 -19.36 8.43 4.65
C GLY A 166 -17.87 8.10 4.62
N LEU A 167 -17.01 9.11 4.81
CA LEU A 167 -15.57 8.94 4.81
C LEU A 167 -15.06 8.01 5.92
N PHE A 168 -15.77 7.91 7.05
CA PHE A 168 -15.41 6.97 8.11
C PHE A 168 -15.56 5.52 7.65
N SER A 169 -16.67 5.18 6.99
CA SER A 169 -16.85 3.86 6.38
C SER A 169 -15.81 3.58 5.30
N ALA A 170 -15.54 4.56 4.44
CA ALA A 170 -14.52 4.44 3.40
C ALA A 170 -13.13 4.18 4.01
N PHE A 171 -12.74 4.89 5.06
CA PHE A 171 -11.46 4.64 5.75
C PHE A 171 -11.30 3.18 6.18
N TRP A 172 -12.34 2.57 6.73
CA TRP A 172 -12.31 1.18 7.16
C TRP A 172 -12.38 0.15 6.02
N GLY A 173 -12.89 0.53 4.87
CA GLY A 173 -12.98 -0.36 3.70
C GLY A 173 -14.40 -0.66 3.23
N PHE A 174 -15.36 0.15 3.67
CA PHE A 174 -16.78 0.06 3.33
C PHE A 174 -17.25 1.38 2.70
N PRO A 175 -16.72 1.76 1.51
CA PRO A 175 -17.03 3.04 0.92
C PRO A 175 -18.52 3.15 0.55
N PRO A 176 -19.15 4.35 0.69
CA PRO A 176 -20.44 4.64 0.08
C PRO A 176 -20.40 4.46 -1.43
N ARG A 177 -21.58 4.30 -2.05
CA ARG A 177 -21.69 4.04 -3.50
C ARG A 177 -21.17 5.19 -4.37
N ASP A 178 -21.24 6.41 -3.88
CA ASP A 178 -20.77 7.64 -4.51
C ASP A 178 -19.31 8.01 -4.17
N PHE A 179 -18.63 7.19 -3.38
CA PHE A 179 -17.25 7.44 -2.99
C PHE A 179 -16.29 7.18 -4.15
N TYR A 180 -15.47 8.17 -4.44
CA TYR A 180 -14.38 8.08 -5.41
C TYR A 180 -13.06 8.58 -4.84
N SER A 181 -11.98 7.91 -5.21
CA SER A 181 -10.61 8.34 -4.95
C SER A 181 -9.67 7.75 -6.00
N ALA A 182 -8.81 8.59 -6.57
CA ALA A 182 -7.84 8.17 -7.60
C ALA A 182 -6.78 7.19 -7.07
N ASP A 183 -6.47 7.23 -5.76
CA ASP A 183 -5.60 6.28 -5.08
C ASP A 183 -6.27 5.88 -3.75
N TYR A 184 -6.85 4.68 -3.69
CA TYR A 184 -7.65 4.24 -2.56
C TYR A 184 -7.13 2.92 -1.96
N PHE A 185 -6.64 3.02 -0.72
CA PHE A 185 -6.18 1.89 0.08
C PHE A 185 -6.93 1.83 1.41
N PRO A 186 -8.11 1.16 1.44
CA PRO A 186 -8.89 1.01 2.66
C PRO A 186 -8.16 0.18 3.72
N LEU A 187 -8.40 0.53 5.00
CA LEU A 187 -7.59 -0.01 6.09
C LEU A 187 -7.76 -1.53 6.27
N ILE A 188 -9.00 -2.01 6.38
CA ILE A 188 -9.26 -3.41 6.80
C ILE A 188 -8.74 -4.45 5.80
N PRO A 189 -9.11 -4.45 4.50
CA PRO A 189 -8.62 -5.50 3.62
C PRO A 189 -7.10 -5.53 3.56
N TRP A 190 -6.47 -4.37 3.43
CA TRP A 190 -5.02 -4.29 3.28
C TRP A 190 -4.26 -4.47 4.59
N TRP A 191 -4.89 -4.20 5.76
CA TRP A 191 -4.31 -4.58 7.05
C TRP A 191 -4.12 -6.09 7.16
N GLY A 192 -5.01 -6.88 6.57
CA GLY A 192 -4.84 -8.32 6.49
C GLY A 192 -3.49 -8.71 5.88
N LEU A 193 -3.14 -8.17 4.70
CA LEU A 193 -1.86 -8.43 4.03
C LEU A 193 -0.67 -7.84 4.80
N PHE A 194 -0.78 -6.60 5.23
CA PHE A 194 0.26 -5.91 6.00
C PHE A 194 0.55 -6.63 7.32
N GLY A 195 -0.50 -6.95 8.09
CA GLY A 195 -0.42 -7.63 9.37
C GLY A 195 0.09 -9.07 9.24
N PHE A 196 -0.29 -9.78 8.18
CA PHE A 196 0.26 -11.09 7.85
C PHE A 196 1.78 -11.02 7.68
N ALA A 197 2.26 -10.07 6.87
CA ALA A 197 3.70 -9.89 6.65
C ALA A 197 4.43 -9.43 7.93
N ALA A 198 3.82 -8.58 8.75
CA ALA A 198 4.36 -8.19 10.05
C ALA A 198 4.45 -9.38 11.01
N ALA A 199 3.44 -10.24 11.04
CA ALA A 199 3.44 -11.46 11.85
C ALA A 199 4.49 -12.47 11.40
N LEU A 200 4.75 -12.60 10.07
CA LEU A 200 5.88 -13.39 9.57
C LEU A 200 7.22 -12.82 10.02
N GLY A 201 7.38 -11.50 9.99
CA GLY A 201 8.56 -10.83 10.53
C GLY A 201 8.76 -11.12 12.03
N ALA A 202 7.68 -11.07 12.84
CA ALA A 202 7.70 -11.42 14.25
C ALA A 202 8.06 -12.90 14.47
N LEU A 203 7.57 -13.81 13.61
CA LEU A 203 7.89 -15.24 13.68
C LEU A 203 9.37 -15.49 13.43
N TRP A 204 9.98 -14.84 12.43
CA TRP A 204 11.43 -14.98 12.17
C TRP A 204 12.26 -14.42 13.32
N LEU A 205 11.87 -13.27 13.88
CA LEU A 205 12.53 -12.72 15.06
C LEU A 205 12.45 -13.66 16.28
N LYS A 206 11.30 -14.32 16.47
CA LYS A 206 11.11 -15.30 17.56
C LYS A 206 11.95 -16.56 17.37
N LYS A 207 12.14 -17.01 16.13
CA LYS A 207 12.99 -18.17 15.81
C LYS A 207 14.50 -17.86 15.87
N GLY A 208 14.88 -16.59 15.98
CA GLY A 208 16.28 -16.15 15.92
C GLY A 208 16.94 -16.33 14.55
N SER A 209 16.19 -16.76 13.54
CA SER A 209 16.69 -17.01 12.18
C SER A 209 15.90 -16.19 11.17
N VAL A 210 16.61 -15.42 10.37
CA VAL A 210 16.04 -14.68 9.23
C VAL A 210 16.56 -15.36 7.96
N PRO A 211 15.71 -15.61 6.97
CA PRO A 211 16.12 -16.24 5.71
C PRO A 211 17.34 -15.55 5.09
N ASP A 212 18.31 -16.32 4.60
CA ASP A 212 19.54 -15.77 4.00
C ASP A 212 19.25 -14.92 2.77
N LEU A 213 18.13 -15.17 2.09
CA LEU A 213 17.66 -14.32 1.00
C LEU A 213 17.57 -12.84 1.42
N LEU A 214 17.13 -12.53 2.63
CA LEU A 214 16.97 -11.15 3.12
C LEU A 214 18.31 -10.45 3.37
N LYS A 215 19.41 -11.21 3.40
CA LYS A 215 20.78 -10.68 3.52
C LYS A 215 21.38 -10.30 2.17
N LYS A 216 20.80 -10.81 1.04
CA LYS A 216 21.26 -10.47 -0.30
C LYS A 216 21.13 -8.97 -0.55
N ASP A 217 22.10 -8.43 -1.25
CA ASP A 217 22.15 -7.00 -1.56
C ASP A 217 22.09 -6.75 -3.07
N VAL A 218 21.21 -5.84 -3.46
CA VAL A 218 21.14 -5.27 -4.81
C VAL A 218 21.29 -3.76 -4.65
N PRO A 219 22.52 -3.22 -4.71
CA PRO A 219 22.85 -1.86 -4.26
C PRO A 219 22.01 -0.76 -4.90
N PHE A 220 21.75 -0.85 -6.20
CA PHE A 220 20.92 0.12 -6.93
C PHE A 220 19.49 0.16 -6.38
N LEU A 221 18.80 -0.99 -6.38
CA LEU A 221 17.42 -1.10 -5.90
C LEU A 221 17.31 -0.77 -4.41
N ARG A 222 18.29 -1.20 -3.60
CA ARG A 222 18.36 -0.83 -2.18
C ARG A 222 18.40 0.68 -1.99
N THR A 223 19.17 1.39 -2.80
CA THR A 223 19.28 2.86 -2.71
C THR A 223 17.94 3.54 -3.02
N LEU A 224 17.25 3.07 -4.06
CA LEU A 224 15.90 3.54 -4.38
C LEU A 224 14.91 3.25 -3.27
N GLY A 225 14.92 2.03 -2.72
CA GLY A 225 14.03 1.65 -1.63
C GLY A 225 14.23 2.46 -0.34
N ARG A 226 15.45 2.95 -0.09
CA ARG A 226 15.73 3.86 1.03
C ARG A 226 15.16 5.26 0.85
N LYS A 227 15.00 5.70 -0.40
CA LYS A 227 14.42 7.00 -0.78
C LYS A 227 12.95 6.90 -1.16
N SER A 228 12.28 5.80 -0.78
CA SER A 228 10.94 5.44 -1.25
C SER A 228 9.90 6.54 -1.12
N LEU A 229 9.88 7.28 -0.01
CA LEU A 229 8.92 8.37 0.19
C LEU A 229 9.09 9.47 -0.86
N TRP A 230 10.32 9.92 -1.10
CA TRP A 230 10.57 10.98 -2.07
C TRP A 230 10.28 10.54 -3.50
N ILE A 231 10.65 9.31 -3.86
CA ILE A 231 10.34 8.76 -5.19
C ILE A 231 8.82 8.68 -5.35
N TYR A 232 8.11 8.19 -4.32
CA TYR A 232 6.64 8.14 -4.36
C TYR A 232 6.01 9.53 -4.51
N LEU A 233 6.48 10.54 -3.77
CA LEU A 233 5.91 11.89 -3.84
C LEU A 233 6.18 12.59 -5.18
N LEU A 234 7.33 12.31 -5.80
CA LEU A 234 7.80 13.04 -6.97
C LEU A 234 7.52 12.34 -8.30
N HIS A 235 7.20 11.02 -8.31
CA HIS A 235 7.08 10.29 -9.58
C HIS A 235 6.00 10.89 -10.50
N GLN A 236 4.80 11.15 -9.97
CA GLN A 236 3.70 11.65 -10.79
C GLN A 236 3.93 13.09 -11.29
N PRO A 237 4.32 14.07 -10.44
CA PRO A 237 4.70 15.40 -10.94
C PRO A 237 5.81 15.37 -11.99
N VAL A 238 6.80 14.48 -11.84
CA VAL A 238 7.90 14.34 -12.82
C VAL A 238 7.38 13.75 -14.13
N ILE A 239 6.58 12.68 -14.09
CA ILE A 239 6.00 12.07 -15.29
C ILE A 239 5.15 13.11 -16.05
N MET A 240 4.23 13.78 -15.36
CA MET A 240 3.38 14.81 -15.95
C MET A 240 4.19 15.96 -16.55
N GLY A 241 5.21 16.45 -15.85
CA GLY A 241 6.10 17.50 -16.35
C GLY A 241 6.86 17.10 -17.62
N VAL A 242 7.36 15.85 -17.68
CA VAL A 242 8.02 15.31 -18.88
C VAL A 242 7.04 15.18 -20.05
N MET A 243 5.86 14.61 -19.82
CA MET A 243 4.84 14.44 -20.87
C MET A 243 4.34 15.78 -21.41
N TRP A 244 4.17 16.78 -20.53
CA TRP A 244 3.82 18.14 -20.95
C TRP A 244 4.95 18.78 -21.78
N GLY A 245 6.20 18.70 -21.33
CA GLY A 245 7.36 19.19 -22.09
C GLY A 245 7.54 18.53 -23.46
N MET A 246 7.08 17.26 -23.62
CA MET A 246 7.06 16.54 -24.90
C MET A 246 5.80 16.85 -25.75
N GLY A 247 4.89 17.68 -25.27
CA GLY A 247 3.62 18.00 -25.95
C GLY A 247 2.62 16.83 -26.01
N MET A 248 2.80 15.82 -25.17
CA MET A 248 1.92 14.64 -25.14
C MET A 248 0.61 14.91 -24.38
N ILE A 249 0.60 15.86 -23.46
CA ILE A 249 -0.57 16.30 -22.69
C ILE A 249 -0.63 17.82 -22.66
N LYS A 250 -1.84 18.36 -22.52
CA LYS A 250 -2.10 19.79 -22.27
C LYS A 250 -2.53 19.93 -20.81
N ILE A 251 -1.91 20.84 -20.07
CA ILE A 251 -2.28 21.17 -18.69
C ILE A 251 -3.21 22.39 -18.72
#